data_891c25037bd68ea2a565a1f9e24d9d29
#
_entry.id   891c25037bd68ea2a565a1f9e24d9d29
#
_cell.length_a   1.000
_cell.length_b   1.000
_cell.length_c   1.000
_cell.angle_alpha   90.00
_cell.angle_beta   90.00
_cell.angle_gamma   90.00
#
_symmetry.space_group_name_H-M   'P 1'
#
loop_
_entity.id
_entity.type
_entity.pdbx_description
1 polymer ?
#
loop_
_entity_poly.entity_id
_entity_poly.type
_entity_poly.pdbx_seq_one_letter_code
_entity_poly.pdbx_strand_id
1 'polypeptide(L)'
;SPYSSSLLFDYIATYMYEDDTPPAERRAQALSLDRDLLRELLGQEELRDLLDPGALDQVESSLAGQAKDPDGLHDLLLRRGDLRPGEFDEAFGAVLEAERRAVRVRVAGEERLIAAEDAGRYRDALGAMPPSGLPDAFLELTEEPLRSLLARYARGRGPFTTREAAERFGVDVERAEAELVVLEREDRLVRGELRPGGTEREWCDPDVLRRIRRASLAALRKEVEPVEQVAFARFLPGWHGIDRRASLREALVPLQGLALPVALWESEVLPRRVPNYAPAQLDQLCATGELVWVGAGLDRVAVFFREDAAVLGQPEGTERPEGEAHDRIREALAKSAEFWFDLLDSTGLDAEAALPALWELVWAGEVT
;
A
#
# COMPACT_ATOMS: atom_id res chain seq x y z
N SER A 1 16.05 24.26 -9.70
CA SER A 1 16.65 24.43 -8.36
C SER A 1 17.29 23.11 -7.95
N PRO A 2 18.39 23.10 -7.15
CA PRO A 2 19.00 21.84 -6.68
C PRO A 2 17.99 20.93 -5.95
N TYR A 3 17.01 21.50 -5.29
CA TYR A 3 15.95 20.76 -4.59
C TYR A 3 14.96 20.06 -5.54
N SER A 4 14.60 20.69 -6.66
CA SER A 4 13.73 20.04 -7.67
C SER A 4 14.46 18.95 -8.43
N SER A 5 15.77 19.06 -8.60
CA SER A 5 16.60 18.04 -9.24
C SER A 5 16.79 16.82 -8.34
N SER A 6 16.99 17.02 -7.03
CA SER A 6 17.05 15.93 -6.05
C SER A 6 15.71 15.19 -5.91
N LEU A 7 14.61 15.93 -5.81
CA LEU A 7 13.25 15.35 -5.76
C LEU A 7 12.91 14.56 -7.04
N LEU A 8 13.27 15.10 -8.20
CA LEU A 8 13.06 14.42 -9.47
C LEU A 8 13.96 13.18 -9.61
N PHE A 9 15.21 13.26 -9.12
CA PHE A 9 16.13 12.13 -9.12
C PHE A 9 15.66 11.02 -8.17
N ASP A 10 15.26 11.36 -6.94
CA ASP A 10 14.70 10.40 -5.98
C ASP A 10 13.40 9.77 -6.50
N TYR A 11 12.57 10.55 -7.18
CA TYR A 11 11.36 10.08 -7.82
C TYR A 11 11.66 9.13 -9.00
N ILE A 12 12.58 9.49 -9.91
CA ILE A 12 12.98 8.65 -11.04
C ILE A 12 13.71 7.39 -10.54
N ALA A 13 14.56 7.50 -9.52
CA ALA A 13 15.24 6.36 -8.89
C ALA A 13 14.22 5.39 -8.26
N THR A 14 13.22 5.91 -7.56
CA THR A 14 12.12 5.09 -7.00
C THR A 14 11.36 4.35 -8.10
N TYR A 15 11.09 5.00 -9.24
CA TYR A 15 10.42 4.37 -10.38
C TYR A 15 11.29 3.37 -11.14
N MET A 16 12.61 3.58 -11.20
CA MET A 16 13.53 2.65 -11.87
C MET A 16 13.82 1.38 -11.04
N TYR A 17 13.60 1.46 -9.72
CA TYR A 17 13.70 0.32 -8.79
C TYR A 17 12.31 -0.13 -8.30
N GLU A 18 11.33 -0.11 -9.19
CA GLU A 18 9.91 -0.39 -8.88
C GLU A 18 9.65 -1.77 -8.24
N ASP A 19 10.55 -2.72 -8.41
CA ASP A 19 10.37 -4.08 -7.92
C ASP A 19 10.87 -4.32 -6.48
N ASP A 20 11.72 -3.44 -5.93
CA ASP A 20 12.36 -3.66 -4.63
C ASP A 20 11.62 -3.04 -3.41
N THR A 21 10.71 -2.10 -3.64
CA THR A 21 9.98 -1.44 -2.54
C THR A 21 8.66 -2.13 -2.25
N PRO A 22 8.39 -2.54 -0.98
CA PRO A 22 7.12 -3.16 -0.61
C PRO A 22 5.92 -2.31 -1.04
N PRO A 23 4.80 -2.91 -1.51
CA PRO A 23 3.61 -2.17 -1.95
C PRO A 23 3.06 -1.18 -0.91
N ALA A 24 3.12 -1.53 0.38
CA ALA A 24 2.70 -0.66 1.47
C ALA A 24 3.58 0.59 1.58
N GLU A 25 4.90 0.47 1.41
CA GLU A 25 5.82 1.59 1.45
C GLU A 25 5.67 2.52 0.24
N ARG A 26 5.44 1.98 -0.96
CA ARG A 26 5.10 2.76 -2.16
C ARG A 26 3.82 3.57 -1.96
N ARG A 27 2.77 2.96 -1.41
CA ARG A 27 1.52 3.65 -1.06
C ARG A 27 1.75 4.74 -0.01
N ALA A 28 2.57 4.47 1.02
CA ALA A 28 2.90 5.44 2.05
C ALA A 28 3.67 6.64 1.48
N GLN A 29 4.62 6.41 0.58
CA GLN A 29 5.36 7.48 -0.11
C GLN A 29 4.44 8.33 -0.99
N ALA A 30 3.56 7.70 -1.78
CA ALA A 30 2.58 8.39 -2.60
C ALA A 30 1.63 9.27 -1.76
N LEU A 31 1.13 8.77 -0.63
CA LEU A 31 0.25 9.52 0.28
C LEU A 31 0.95 10.69 1.00
N SER A 32 2.28 10.65 1.10
CA SER A 32 3.09 11.73 1.72
C SER A 32 3.35 12.91 0.79
N LEU A 33 3.16 12.74 -0.53
CA LEU A 33 3.35 13.80 -1.52
C LEU A 33 2.26 14.88 -1.42
N ASP A 34 2.60 16.09 -1.83
CA ASP A 34 1.65 17.21 -1.84
C ASP A 34 0.54 16.98 -2.90
N ARG A 35 -0.67 17.48 -2.60
CA ARG A 35 -1.89 17.27 -3.38
C ARG A 35 -1.76 17.67 -4.86
N ASP A 36 -1.07 18.78 -5.12
CA ASP A 36 -0.93 19.29 -6.49
C ASP A 36 0.05 18.44 -7.30
N LEU A 37 1.09 17.93 -6.66
CA LEU A 37 2.05 16.99 -7.25
C LEU A 37 1.40 15.63 -7.54
N LEU A 38 0.55 15.13 -6.61
CA LEU A 38 -0.21 13.90 -6.81
C LEU A 38 -1.20 13.99 -7.98
N ARG A 39 -1.88 15.15 -8.12
CA ARG A 39 -2.82 15.38 -9.22
C ARG A 39 -2.12 15.47 -10.58
N GLU A 40 -0.88 15.95 -10.61
CA GLU A 40 -0.07 16.10 -11.80
C GLU A 40 0.60 14.78 -12.24
N LEU A 41 0.96 13.92 -11.29
CA LEU A 41 1.75 12.71 -11.50
C LEU A 41 0.91 11.43 -11.60
N LEU A 42 -0.18 11.36 -10.83
CA LEU A 42 -1.07 10.19 -10.79
C LEU A 42 -2.41 10.57 -11.43
N GLY A 43 -2.86 9.77 -12.37
CA GLY A 43 -4.23 9.88 -12.85
C GLY A 43 -5.22 9.76 -11.68
N GLN A 44 -6.43 10.33 -11.81
CA GLN A 44 -7.44 10.32 -10.74
C GLN A 44 -7.84 8.92 -10.27
N GLU A 45 -7.59 7.89 -11.09
CA GLU A 45 -7.88 6.47 -10.80
C GLU A 45 -6.96 5.88 -9.71
N GLU A 46 -5.71 6.36 -9.61
CA GLU A 46 -4.72 5.81 -8.68
C GLU A 46 -4.92 6.30 -7.23
N LEU A 47 -5.61 7.41 -7.00
CA LEU A 47 -5.91 7.91 -5.64
C LEU A 47 -6.83 6.97 -4.86
N ARG A 48 -7.73 6.26 -5.52
CA ARG A 48 -8.66 5.30 -4.93
C ARG A 48 -7.92 4.14 -4.26
N ASP A 49 -6.90 3.61 -4.93
CA ASP A 49 -6.13 2.45 -4.47
C ASP A 49 -5.15 2.79 -3.33
N LEU A 50 -4.89 4.08 -3.12
CA LEU A 50 -4.01 4.55 -2.05
C LEU A 50 -4.71 4.63 -0.69
N LEU A 51 -6.05 4.77 -0.67
CA LEU A 51 -6.79 4.90 0.58
C LEU A 51 -7.07 3.52 1.19
N ASP A 52 -6.79 3.39 2.48
CA ASP A 52 -7.06 2.18 3.25
C ASP A 52 -8.54 2.11 3.63
N PRO A 53 -9.26 1.00 3.33
CA PRO A 53 -10.67 0.86 3.67
C PRO A 53 -10.96 0.94 5.16
N GLY A 54 -10.09 0.36 5.99
CA GLY A 54 -10.25 0.40 7.45
C GLY A 54 -10.05 1.80 8.02
N ALA A 55 -9.14 2.58 7.42
CA ALA A 55 -8.95 3.99 7.78
C ALA A 55 -10.18 4.84 7.41
N LEU A 56 -10.81 4.55 6.27
CA LEU A 56 -12.06 5.19 5.86
C LEU A 56 -13.17 4.92 6.88
N ASP A 57 -13.42 3.66 7.23
CA ASP A 57 -14.43 3.25 8.20
C ASP A 57 -14.19 3.87 9.58
N GLN A 58 -12.94 3.93 10.02
CA GLN A 58 -12.55 4.56 11.29
C GLN A 58 -12.85 6.06 11.30
N VAL A 59 -12.54 6.77 10.23
CA VAL A 59 -12.83 8.20 10.11
C VAL A 59 -14.33 8.44 10.05
N GLU A 60 -15.08 7.68 9.26
CA GLU A 60 -16.55 7.80 9.20
C GLU A 60 -17.21 7.55 10.55
N SER A 61 -16.80 6.52 11.29
CA SER A 61 -17.27 6.24 12.64
C SER A 61 -16.98 7.40 13.61
N SER A 62 -15.79 8.01 13.48
CA SER A 62 -15.42 9.19 14.27
C SER A 62 -16.26 10.43 13.93
N LEU A 63 -16.63 10.61 12.65
CA LEU A 63 -17.46 11.72 12.18
C LEU A 63 -18.93 11.55 12.59
N ALA A 64 -19.41 10.31 12.62
CA ALA A 64 -20.76 10.00 13.08
C ALA A 64 -20.99 10.54 14.50
N GLY A 65 -20.02 10.36 15.39
CA GLY A 65 -20.07 10.85 16.75
C GLY A 65 -21.20 10.19 17.57
N GLN A 66 -21.11 10.27 18.87
CA GLN A 66 -22.18 9.88 19.79
C GLN A 66 -22.36 10.95 20.84
N ALA A 67 -23.59 11.40 21.03
CA ALA A 67 -23.94 12.29 22.12
C ALA A 67 -23.97 11.53 23.45
N LYS A 68 -23.47 12.14 24.51
CA LYS A 68 -23.48 11.57 25.87
C LYS A 68 -24.56 12.18 26.77
N ASP A 69 -25.11 13.29 26.35
CA ASP A 69 -26.13 14.07 27.01
C ASP A 69 -26.95 14.90 26.00
N PRO A 70 -28.04 15.55 26.39
CA PRO A 70 -28.84 16.39 25.51
C PRO A 70 -28.06 17.54 24.87
N ASP A 71 -27.15 18.19 25.60
CA ASP A 71 -26.34 19.30 25.06
C ASP A 71 -25.40 18.79 23.95
N GLY A 72 -24.75 17.63 24.15
CA GLY A 72 -23.94 16.97 23.14
C GLY A 72 -24.76 16.55 21.90
N LEU A 73 -26.05 16.19 22.08
CA LEU A 73 -26.95 15.91 20.96
C LEU A 73 -27.26 17.19 20.18
N HIS A 74 -27.51 18.30 20.87
CA HIS A 74 -27.73 19.59 20.21
C HIS A 74 -26.50 20.04 19.40
N ASP A 75 -25.30 19.93 19.98
CA ASP A 75 -24.06 20.19 19.25
C ASP A 75 -23.88 19.27 18.02
N LEU A 76 -24.29 18.01 18.14
CA LEU A 76 -24.25 17.06 17.03
C LEU A 76 -25.22 17.46 15.90
N LEU A 77 -26.44 17.93 16.25
CA LEU A 77 -27.41 18.46 15.28
C LEU A 77 -26.87 19.71 14.58
N LEU A 78 -26.30 20.65 15.30
CA LEU A 78 -25.69 21.87 14.73
C LEU A 78 -24.53 21.51 13.78
N ARG A 79 -23.78 20.48 14.08
CA ARG A 79 -22.63 20.04 13.26
C ARG A 79 -23.03 19.22 12.05
N ARG A 80 -23.93 18.24 12.19
CA ARG A 80 -24.33 17.31 11.14
C ARG A 80 -25.55 17.74 10.32
N GLY A 81 -26.42 18.54 10.92
CA GLY A 81 -27.66 19.05 10.34
C GLY A 81 -28.88 18.27 10.81
N ASP A 82 -29.10 17.06 10.30
CA ASP A 82 -30.23 16.23 10.68
C ASP A 82 -29.81 14.82 11.09
N LEU A 83 -30.57 14.24 11.99
CA LEU A 83 -30.40 12.86 12.45
C LEU A 83 -31.69 12.06 12.24
N ARG A 84 -31.53 10.80 11.79
CA ARG A 84 -32.63 9.83 11.65
C ARG A 84 -32.94 9.18 12.99
N PRO A 85 -34.17 8.68 13.19
CA PRO A 85 -34.43 7.78 14.31
C PRO A 85 -33.43 6.61 14.33
N GLY A 86 -32.86 6.36 15.51
CA GLY A 86 -31.77 5.36 15.67
C GLY A 86 -30.35 5.90 15.52
N GLU A 87 -30.15 7.12 15.03
CA GLU A 87 -28.82 7.78 15.00
C GLU A 87 -28.53 8.60 16.29
N PHE A 88 -29.51 8.67 17.20
CA PHE A 88 -29.39 9.39 18.49
C PHE A 88 -30.22 8.72 19.58
N ASP A 89 -29.97 9.07 20.83
CA ASP A 89 -30.79 8.64 21.96
C ASP A 89 -32.11 9.42 21.99
N GLU A 90 -33.23 8.73 21.82
CA GLU A 90 -34.57 9.33 21.81
C GLU A 90 -34.92 10.05 23.11
N ALA A 91 -34.35 9.63 24.25
CA ALA A 91 -34.55 10.32 25.52
C ALA A 91 -33.91 11.72 25.49
N PHE A 92 -32.72 11.85 24.91
CA PHE A 92 -32.08 13.16 24.73
C PHE A 92 -32.83 14.03 23.72
N GLY A 93 -33.32 13.41 22.63
CA GLY A 93 -34.18 14.10 21.65
C GLY A 93 -35.43 14.68 22.31
N ALA A 94 -36.15 13.91 23.12
CA ALA A 94 -37.33 14.35 23.82
C ALA A 94 -37.05 15.56 24.79
N VAL A 95 -35.91 15.54 25.46
CA VAL A 95 -35.49 16.69 26.31
C VAL A 95 -35.33 17.95 25.47
N LEU A 96 -34.58 17.86 24.35
CA LEU A 96 -34.37 19.02 23.47
C LEU A 96 -35.64 19.52 22.82
N GLU A 97 -36.59 18.63 22.47
CA GLU A 97 -37.93 19.00 21.95
C GLU A 97 -38.73 19.73 23.00
N ALA A 98 -38.72 19.28 24.26
CA ALA A 98 -39.39 19.93 25.37
C ALA A 98 -38.82 21.31 25.67
N GLU A 99 -37.51 21.50 25.53
CA GLU A 99 -36.78 22.75 25.65
C GLU A 99 -36.85 23.66 24.41
N ARG A 100 -37.48 23.16 23.31
CA ARG A 100 -37.55 23.85 22.00
C ARG A 100 -36.19 24.12 21.36
N ARG A 101 -35.20 23.32 21.65
CA ARG A 101 -33.85 23.35 21.04
C ARG A 101 -33.71 22.41 19.85
N ALA A 102 -34.59 21.42 19.73
CA ALA A 102 -34.69 20.61 18.56
C ALA A 102 -36.14 20.43 18.12
N VAL A 103 -36.33 20.13 16.84
CA VAL A 103 -37.68 19.89 16.27
C VAL A 103 -37.61 18.75 15.27
N ARG A 104 -38.75 18.03 15.14
CA ARG A 104 -38.90 17.01 14.11
C ARG A 104 -39.47 17.63 12.85
N VAL A 105 -38.85 17.30 11.74
CA VAL A 105 -39.30 17.70 10.41
C VAL A 105 -39.31 16.49 9.49
N ARG A 106 -40.07 16.57 8.41
CA ARG A 106 -40.12 15.50 7.40
C ARG A 106 -39.25 15.90 6.21
N VAL A 107 -38.22 15.08 5.94
CA VAL A 107 -37.28 15.26 4.83
C VAL A 107 -37.24 13.97 4.02
N ALA A 108 -37.41 14.05 2.71
CA ALA A 108 -37.44 12.87 1.81
C ALA A 108 -38.49 11.80 2.26
N GLY A 109 -39.60 12.22 2.88
CA GLY A 109 -40.61 11.30 3.39
C GLY A 109 -40.31 10.69 4.77
N GLU A 110 -39.15 10.88 5.32
CA GLU A 110 -38.70 10.38 6.63
C GLU A 110 -38.76 11.48 7.71
N GLU A 111 -39.12 11.08 8.94
CA GLU A 111 -39.00 11.97 10.09
C GLU A 111 -37.53 12.08 10.52
N ARG A 112 -37.09 13.31 10.82
CA ARG A 112 -35.75 13.60 11.26
C ARG A 112 -35.73 14.66 12.33
N LEU A 113 -34.79 14.54 13.26
CA LEU A 113 -34.52 15.54 14.27
C LEU A 113 -33.49 16.56 13.73
N ILE A 114 -33.80 17.85 13.87
CA ILE A 114 -32.91 18.97 13.54
C ILE A 114 -32.81 19.94 14.71
N ALA A 115 -31.76 20.73 14.76
CA ALA A 115 -31.71 21.87 15.68
C ALA A 115 -32.81 22.87 15.31
N ALA A 116 -33.44 23.46 16.32
CA ALA A 116 -34.56 24.39 16.12
C ALA A 116 -34.13 25.65 15.32
N GLU A 117 -32.88 26.07 15.47
CA GLU A 117 -32.26 27.20 14.75
C GLU A 117 -32.10 26.92 13.24
N ASP A 118 -32.13 25.66 12.82
CA ASP A 118 -32.03 25.28 11.43
C ASP A 118 -33.39 25.15 10.72
N ALA A 119 -34.51 25.35 11.43
CA ALA A 119 -35.85 25.13 10.90
C ALA A 119 -36.14 25.93 9.62
N GLY A 120 -35.75 27.19 9.57
CA GLY A 120 -35.85 28.05 8.38
C GLY A 120 -35.05 27.50 7.21
N ARG A 121 -33.83 27.02 7.46
CA ARG A 121 -32.96 26.45 6.44
C ARG A 121 -33.54 25.20 5.80
N TYR A 122 -34.10 24.27 6.60
CA TYR A 122 -34.75 23.07 6.08
C TYR A 122 -36.06 23.37 5.33
N ARG A 123 -36.83 24.40 5.80
CA ARG A 123 -38.01 24.90 5.09
C ARG A 123 -37.62 25.44 3.70
N ASP A 124 -36.63 26.32 3.62
CA ASP A 124 -36.27 27.04 2.40
C ASP A 124 -35.54 26.14 1.40
N ALA A 125 -34.72 25.17 1.89
CA ALA A 125 -34.00 24.23 1.05
C ALA A 125 -34.91 23.13 0.48
N LEU A 126 -35.77 22.53 1.34
CA LEU A 126 -36.42 21.25 1.11
C LEU A 126 -37.93 21.32 1.21
N GLY A 127 -38.53 22.46 1.54
CA GLY A 127 -39.96 22.61 1.80
C GLY A 127 -40.42 21.88 3.07
N ALA A 128 -39.49 21.53 3.97
CA ALA A 128 -39.85 20.87 5.22
C ALA A 128 -40.61 21.84 6.12
N MET A 129 -41.81 21.43 6.57
CA MET A 129 -42.68 22.29 7.41
C MET A 129 -42.29 22.15 8.87
N PRO A 130 -41.72 23.19 9.49
CA PRO A 130 -41.43 23.17 10.92
C PRO A 130 -42.69 23.26 11.75
N PRO A 131 -42.70 22.76 13.01
CA PRO A 131 -43.84 22.88 13.89
C PRO A 131 -44.10 24.33 14.25
N SER A 132 -45.33 24.65 14.63
CA SER A 132 -45.73 25.99 15.07
C SER A 132 -45.11 26.38 16.44
N GLY A 133 -44.84 27.69 16.65
CA GLY A 133 -44.39 28.21 17.93
C GLY A 133 -42.87 28.29 18.09
N LEU A 134 -42.11 28.18 16.99
CA LEU A 134 -40.69 28.52 16.97
C LEU A 134 -40.49 30.06 16.99
N PRO A 135 -39.39 30.56 17.52
CA PRO A 135 -39.02 31.99 17.42
C PRO A 135 -38.89 32.40 15.95
N ASP A 136 -39.35 33.65 15.64
CA ASP A 136 -39.27 34.18 14.27
C ASP A 136 -37.83 34.21 13.74
N ALA A 137 -36.83 34.45 14.60
CA ALA A 137 -35.41 34.40 14.25
C ALA A 137 -34.97 33.06 13.65
N PHE A 138 -35.60 31.92 14.02
CA PHE A 138 -35.28 30.59 13.48
C PHE A 138 -36.01 30.32 12.14
N LEU A 139 -36.92 31.23 11.77
CA LEU A 139 -37.71 31.16 10.55
C LEU A 139 -37.33 32.25 9.54
N GLU A 140 -36.26 33.00 9.79
CA GLU A 140 -35.75 33.97 8.84
C GLU A 140 -35.31 33.28 7.54
N LEU A 141 -35.39 34.01 6.42
CA LEU A 141 -34.96 33.50 5.12
C LEU A 141 -33.45 33.21 5.13
N THR A 142 -33.09 32.01 4.70
CA THR A 142 -31.70 31.59 4.65
C THR A 142 -31.17 31.77 3.22
N GLU A 143 -30.04 32.45 3.09
CA GLU A 143 -29.32 32.46 1.79
C GLU A 143 -28.73 31.11 1.48
N GLU A 144 -28.86 30.67 0.24
CA GLU A 144 -28.29 29.42 -0.30
C GLU A 144 -28.53 28.17 0.62
N PRO A 145 -29.78 27.91 1.03
CA PRO A 145 -30.07 26.98 2.11
C PRO A 145 -29.64 25.55 1.78
N LEU A 146 -29.84 25.08 0.52
CA LEU A 146 -29.45 23.73 0.09
C LEU A 146 -27.92 23.59 0.07
N ARG A 147 -27.19 24.59 -0.43
CA ARG A 147 -25.72 24.61 -0.43
C ARG A 147 -25.17 24.51 0.99
N SER A 148 -25.77 25.26 1.93
CA SER A 148 -25.41 25.20 3.36
C SER A 148 -25.60 23.79 3.95
N LEU A 149 -26.72 23.11 3.63
CA LEU A 149 -27.00 21.75 4.08
C LEU A 149 -26.02 20.75 3.48
N LEU A 150 -25.74 20.82 2.17
CA LEU A 150 -24.78 19.94 1.49
C LEU A 150 -23.36 20.10 2.04
N ALA A 151 -22.92 21.33 2.31
CA ALA A 151 -21.61 21.58 2.93
C ALA A 151 -21.50 20.98 4.32
N ARG A 152 -22.58 21.04 5.11
CA ARG A 152 -22.64 20.44 6.46
C ARG A 152 -22.65 18.92 6.37
N TYR A 153 -23.41 18.36 5.45
CA TYR A 153 -23.48 16.94 5.17
C TYR A 153 -22.10 16.36 4.83
N ALA A 154 -21.34 17.04 3.96
CA ALA A 154 -20.00 16.64 3.57
C ALA A 154 -19.01 16.63 4.75
N ARG A 155 -19.10 17.60 5.68
CA ARG A 155 -18.23 17.65 6.88
C ARG A 155 -18.52 16.53 7.88
N GLY A 156 -19.73 15.99 7.86
CA GLY A 156 -20.19 14.99 8.81
C GLY A 156 -20.00 13.54 8.34
N ARG A 157 -19.36 13.29 7.18
CA ARG A 157 -19.22 11.94 6.60
C ARG A 157 -17.99 11.80 5.70
N GLY A 158 -17.68 10.57 5.29
CA GLY A 158 -16.68 10.27 4.27
C GLY A 158 -17.14 10.63 2.84
N PRO A 159 -16.41 10.20 1.81
CA PRO A 159 -16.77 10.44 0.42
C PRO A 159 -18.18 9.96 0.09
N PHE A 160 -18.90 10.71 -0.75
CA PHE A 160 -20.28 10.40 -1.14
C PHE A 160 -20.56 10.77 -2.61
N THR A 161 -21.49 10.09 -3.24
CA THR A 161 -21.94 10.37 -4.61
C THR A 161 -23.00 11.47 -4.63
N THR A 162 -23.17 12.12 -5.78
CA THR A 162 -24.27 13.09 -5.99
C THR A 162 -25.64 12.45 -5.69
N ARG A 163 -25.82 11.19 -6.08
CA ARG A 163 -27.06 10.42 -5.85
C ARG A 163 -27.34 10.24 -4.37
N GLU A 164 -26.34 9.85 -3.56
CA GLU A 164 -26.50 9.70 -2.10
C GLU A 164 -26.92 11.02 -1.43
N ALA A 165 -26.37 12.15 -1.88
CA ALA A 165 -26.78 13.46 -1.40
C ALA A 165 -28.19 13.84 -1.83
N ALA A 166 -28.55 13.61 -3.09
CA ALA A 166 -29.88 13.86 -3.62
C ALA A 166 -30.95 13.03 -2.89
N GLU A 167 -30.72 11.75 -2.69
CA GLU A 167 -31.60 10.84 -1.94
C GLU A 167 -31.73 11.26 -0.47
N ARG A 168 -30.60 11.67 0.15
CA ARG A 168 -30.59 12.13 1.55
C ARG A 168 -31.55 13.30 1.78
N PHE A 169 -31.56 14.25 0.85
CA PHE A 169 -32.33 15.49 1.00
C PHE A 169 -33.66 15.47 0.21
N GLY A 170 -33.93 14.42 -0.59
CA GLY A 170 -35.14 14.32 -1.40
C GLY A 170 -35.22 15.41 -2.48
N VAL A 171 -34.09 15.72 -3.10
CA VAL A 171 -33.98 16.69 -4.19
C VAL A 171 -33.58 15.99 -5.48
N ASP A 172 -33.82 16.63 -6.63
CA ASP A 172 -33.35 16.13 -7.90
C ASP A 172 -31.80 16.08 -7.95
N VAL A 173 -31.28 15.06 -8.65
CA VAL A 173 -29.83 14.85 -8.77
C VAL A 173 -29.14 16.06 -9.41
N GLU A 174 -29.76 16.62 -10.44
CA GLU A 174 -29.26 17.81 -11.15
C GLU A 174 -29.19 19.04 -10.23
N ARG A 175 -30.18 19.20 -9.36
CA ARG A 175 -30.19 20.30 -8.37
C ARG A 175 -29.11 20.10 -7.30
N ALA A 176 -28.91 18.88 -6.82
CA ALA A 176 -27.84 18.56 -5.90
C ALA A 176 -26.48 18.80 -6.54
N GLU A 177 -26.27 18.31 -7.78
CA GLU A 177 -24.99 18.47 -8.49
C GLU A 177 -24.64 19.93 -8.74
N ALA A 178 -25.62 20.76 -9.12
CA ALA A 178 -25.41 22.19 -9.32
C ALA A 178 -24.81 22.87 -8.08
N GLU A 179 -25.35 22.58 -6.90
CA GLU A 179 -24.84 23.15 -5.63
C GLU A 179 -23.49 22.55 -5.20
N LEU A 180 -23.26 21.24 -5.46
CA LEU A 180 -21.99 20.57 -5.17
C LEU A 180 -20.87 21.11 -6.06
N VAL A 181 -21.13 21.41 -7.33
CA VAL A 181 -20.16 22.06 -8.24
C VAL A 181 -19.81 23.47 -7.77
N VAL A 182 -20.77 24.22 -7.22
CA VAL A 182 -20.46 25.55 -6.63
C VAL A 182 -19.54 25.37 -5.41
N LEU A 183 -19.83 24.43 -4.51
CA LEU A 183 -18.97 24.14 -3.36
C LEU A 183 -17.55 23.70 -3.78
N GLU A 184 -17.41 22.97 -4.88
CA GLU A 184 -16.10 22.62 -5.44
C GLU A 184 -15.34 23.86 -5.92
N ARG A 185 -16.01 24.79 -6.63
CA ARG A 185 -15.42 26.06 -7.09
C ARG A 185 -15.00 26.98 -5.94
N GLU A 186 -15.68 26.87 -4.80
CA GLU A 186 -15.36 27.58 -3.57
C GLU A 186 -14.27 26.86 -2.73
N ASP A 187 -13.64 25.80 -3.25
CA ASP A 187 -12.68 24.93 -2.55
C ASP A 187 -13.21 24.32 -1.23
N ARG A 188 -14.54 24.23 -1.09
CA ARG A 188 -15.22 23.63 0.06
C ARG A 188 -15.48 22.14 -0.10
N LEU A 189 -15.43 21.64 -1.33
CA LEU A 189 -15.48 20.21 -1.66
C LEU A 189 -14.39 19.89 -2.68
N VAL A 190 -14.03 18.60 -2.70
CA VAL A 190 -13.20 18.00 -3.74
C VAL A 190 -14.00 16.89 -4.41
N ARG A 191 -13.80 16.73 -5.72
CA ARG A 191 -14.41 15.67 -6.52
C ARG A 191 -13.31 14.73 -7.01
N GLY A 192 -13.51 13.43 -6.90
CA GLY A 192 -12.55 12.45 -7.38
C GLY A 192 -13.02 11.03 -7.16
N GLU A 193 -12.17 10.08 -7.47
CA GLU A 193 -12.34 8.67 -7.15
C GLU A 193 -11.74 8.42 -5.77
N LEU A 194 -12.57 8.43 -4.73
CA LEU A 194 -12.13 8.55 -3.35
C LEU A 194 -12.46 7.34 -2.48
N ARG A 195 -13.39 6.45 -2.90
CA ARG A 195 -13.71 5.22 -2.17
C ARG A 195 -12.95 4.04 -2.73
N PRO A 196 -12.21 3.29 -1.89
CA PRO A 196 -11.63 2.01 -2.29
C PRO A 196 -12.69 1.05 -2.86
N GLY A 197 -12.45 0.52 -4.06
CA GLY A 197 -13.41 -0.37 -4.73
C GLY A 197 -14.68 0.30 -5.28
N GLY A 198 -14.82 1.62 -5.19
CA GLY A 198 -15.91 2.37 -5.80
C GLY A 198 -15.80 2.40 -7.34
N THR A 199 -16.90 2.73 -8.03
CA THR A 199 -16.96 2.80 -9.51
C THR A 199 -17.37 4.18 -10.03
N GLU A 200 -17.77 5.09 -9.13
CA GLU A 200 -18.25 6.43 -9.46
C GLU A 200 -17.29 7.48 -8.88
N ARG A 201 -17.43 8.72 -9.32
CA ARG A 201 -16.77 9.86 -8.70
C ARG A 201 -17.56 10.33 -7.50
N GLU A 202 -16.85 10.58 -6.42
CA GLU A 202 -17.41 11.02 -5.15
C GLU A 202 -16.99 12.45 -4.84
N TRP A 203 -17.76 13.06 -3.95
CA TRP A 203 -17.51 14.34 -3.31
C TRP A 203 -17.01 14.12 -1.89
N CYS A 204 -16.09 14.94 -1.42
CA CYS A 204 -15.61 14.89 -0.06
C CYS A 204 -15.21 16.29 0.43
N ASP A 205 -15.41 16.53 1.71
CA ASP A 205 -14.82 17.71 2.39
C ASP A 205 -13.29 17.59 2.43
N PRO A 206 -12.51 18.63 2.09
CA PRO A 206 -11.05 18.57 2.06
C PRO A 206 -10.42 18.18 3.40
N ASP A 207 -11.02 18.59 4.53
CA ASP A 207 -10.51 18.26 5.86
C ASP A 207 -10.76 16.80 6.20
N VAL A 208 -11.92 16.28 5.82
CA VAL A 208 -12.25 14.87 5.96
C VAL A 208 -11.30 14.02 5.11
N LEU A 209 -11.07 14.40 3.86
CA LEU A 209 -10.15 13.68 2.98
C LEU A 209 -8.72 13.69 3.55
N ARG A 210 -8.25 14.82 4.10
CA ARG A 210 -6.95 14.89 4.79
C ARG A 210 -6.88 13.96 6.00
N ARG A 211 -7.99 13.81 6.76
CA ARG A 211 -8.06 12.86 7.88
C ARG A 211 -7.98 11.42 7.42
N ILE A 212 -8.71 11.04 6.34
CA ILE A 212 -8.68 9.69 5.76
C ILE A 212 -7.26 9.38 5.26
N ARG A 213 -6.64 10.28 4.50
CA ARG A 213 -5.25 10.11 4.01
C ARG A 213 -4.25 9.93 5.15
N ARG A 214 -4.38 10.74 6.21
CA ARG A 214 -3.50 10.63 7.39
C ARG A 214 -3.70 9.29 8.12
N ALA A 215 -4.94 8.84 8.26
CA ALA A 215 -5.25 7.55 8.87
C ALA A 215 -4.75 6.38 8.00
N SER A 216 -4.94 6.44 6.67
CA SER A 216 -4.39 5.45 5.72
C SER A 216 -2.87 5.39 5.77
N LEU A 217 -2.19 6.55 5.82
CA LEU A 217 -0.74 6.60 5.98
C LEU A 217 -0.28 5.99 7.31
N ALA A 218 -1.01 6.23 8.39
CA ALA A 218 -0.70 5.62 9.69
C ALA A 218 -0.89 4.09 9.67
N ALA A 219 -1.95 3.59 9.01
CA ALA A 219 -2.19 2.16 8.82
C ALA A 219 -1.05 1.51 8.01
N LEU A 220 -0.68 2.10 6.88
CA LEU A 220 0.41 1.61 6.02
C LEU A 220 1.78 1.63 6.74
N ARG A 221 2.07 2.67 7.51
CA ARG A 221 3.31 2.73 8.32
C ARG A 221 3.36 1.64 9.37
N LYS A 222 2.20 1.29 9.95
CA LYS A 222 2.12 0.20 10.92
C LYS A 222 2.36 -1.17 10.28
N GLU A 223 1.99 -1.36 9.02
CA GLU A 223 2.28 -2.60 8.27
C GLU A 223 3.78 -2.81 8.04
N VAL A 224 4.57 -1.74 7.90
CA VAL A 224 6.03 -1.80 7.67
C VAL A 224 6.84 -1.56 8.95
N GLU A 225 6.23 -1.51 10.12
CA GLU A 225 6.96 -1.41 11.38
C GLU A 225 7.82 -2.65 11.63
N PRO A 226 9.08 -2.48 12.11
CA PRO A 226 9.92 -3.59 12.49
C PRO A 226 9.24 -4.46 13.54
N VAL A 227 9.24 -5.76 13.33
CA VAL A 227 8.70 -6.72 14.31
C VAL A 227 9.76 -7.06 15.36
N GLU A 228 9.31 -7.49 16.54
CA GLU A 228 10.22 -7.99 17.58
C GLU A 228 11.03 -9.19 17.10
N GLN A 229 12.27 -9.31 17.57
CA GLN A 229 13.19 -10.40 17.19
C GLN A 229 12.57 -11.80 17.39
N VAL A 230 11.76 -11.97 18.44
CA VAL A 230 11.07 -13.25 18.70
C VAL A 230 10.02 -13.57 17.63
N ALA A 231 9.28 -12.57 17.17
CA ALA A 231 8.30 -12.75 16.08
C ALA A 231 9.01 -13.07 14.76
N PHE A 232 10.10 -12.38 14.47
CA PHE A 232 10.95 -12.65 13.31
C PHE A 232 11.57 -14.06 13.36
N ALA A 233 12.11 -14.46 14.52
CA ALA A 233 12.68 -15.80 14.71
C ALA A 233 11.64 -16.92 14.52
N ARG A 234 10.37 -16.69 14.87
CA ARG A 234 9.28 -17.65 14.63
C ARG A 234 8.86 -17.71 13.16
N PHE A 235 8.96 -16.60 12.44
CA PHE A 235 8.64 -16.52 11.03
C PHE A 235 9.68 -17.23 10.15
N LEU A 236 10.97 -17.07 10.44
CA LEU A 236 12.08 -17.56 9.62
C LEU A 236 12.03 -19.06 9.25
N PRO A 237 11.78 -20.00 10.18
CA PRO A 237 11.72 -21.42 9.83
C PRO A 237 10.66 -21.73 8.77
N GLY A 238 9.47 -21.14 8.91
CA GLY A 238 8.39 -21.30 7.93
C GLY A 238 8.72 -20.66 6.59
N TRP A 239 9.31 -19.47 6.60
CA TRP A 239 9.76 -18.77 5.40
C TRP A 239 10.82 -19.55 4.63
N HIS A 240 11.82 -20.08 5.33
CA HIS A 240 12.89 -20.92 4.74
C HIS A 240 12.47 -22.34 4.45
N GLY A 241 11.22 -22.73 4.66
CA GLY A 241 10.69 -24.05 4.34
C GLY A 241 11.25 -25.18 5.20
N ILE A 242 11.83 -24.90 6.37
CA ILE A 242 12.44 -25.91 7.24
C ILE A 242 11.40 -26.92 7.74
N ASP A 243 10.17 -26.50 7.95
CA ASP A 243 9.06 -27.34 8.43
C ASP A 243 8.17 -27.89 7.30
N ARG A 244 8.50 -27.62 6.03
CA ARG A 244 7.73 -28.06 4.87
C ARG A 244 8.47 -29.15 4.12
N ARG A 245 7.72 -30.18 3.71
CA ARG A 245 8.24 -31.17 2.76
C ARG A 245 8.18 -30.55 1.37
N ALA A 246 9.31 -30.07 0.88
CA ALA A 246 9.45 -29.48 -0.45
C ALA A 246 10.19 -30.41 -1.41
N SER A 247 9.96 -30.28 -2.70
CA SER A 247 10.85 -30.85 -3.71
C SER A 247 12.21 -30.14 -3.66
N LEU A 248 13.25 -30.76 -4.23
CA LEU A 248 14.57 -30.13 -4.26
C LEU A 248 14.54 -28.76 -4.97
N ARG A 249 13.77 -28.65 -6.08
CA ARG A 249 13.60 -27.38 -6.79
C ARG A 249 12.96 -26.30 -5.90
N GLU A 250 11.85 -26.60 -5.25
CA GLU A 250 11.17 -25.66 -4.35
C GLU A 250 12.05 -25.23 -3.16
N ALA A 251 12.86 -26.16 -2.64
CA ALA A 251 13.78 -25.88 -1.54
C ALA A 251 14.94 -24.95 -1.95
N LEU A 252 15.36 -25.00 -3.21
CA LEU A 252 16.45 -24.19 -3.75
C LEU A 252 16.02 -22.76 -4.11
N VAL A 253 14.74 -22.52 -4.48
CA VAL A 253 14.25 -21.20 -4.89
C VAL A 253 14.66 -20.08 -3.90
N PRO A 254 14.38 -20.16 -2.58
CA PRO A 254 14.73 -19.10 -1.64
C PRO A 254 16.22 -19.08 -1.23
N LEU A 255 17.02 -19.98 -1.77
CA LEU A 255 18.44 -20.15 -1.44
C LEU A 255 19.37 -19.72 -2.57
N GLN A 256 18.82 -19.31 -3.71
CA GLN A 256 19.60 -18.85 -4.84
C GLN A 256 20.50 -17.67 -4.44
N GLY A 257 21.74 -17.68 -4.89
CA GLY A 257 22.72 -16.63 -4.59
C GLY A 257 23.31 -16.68 -3.18
N LEU A 258 22.82 -17.54 -2.30
CA LEU A 258 23.34 -17.65 -0.95
C LEU A 258 24.68 -18.41 -0.94
N ALA A 259 25.77 -17.72 -0.65
CA ALA A 259 27.10 -18.28 -0.59
C ALA A 259 27.31 -19.08 0.71
N LEU A 260 27.31 -20.41 0.61
CA LEU A 260 27.50 -21.32 1.75
C LEU A 260 28.71 -22.24 1.50
N PRO A 261 29.36 -22.74 2.58
CA PRO A 261 30.32 -23.83 2.47
C PRO A 261 29.74 -25.03 1.73
N VAL A 262 30.47 -25.60 0.78
CA VAL A 262 30.04 -26.76 -0.02
C VAL A 262 29.49 -27.89 0.87
N ALA A 263 30.20 -28.22 1.94
CA ALA A 263 29.82 -29.27 2.85
C ALA A 263 28.46 -29.02 3.55
N LEU A 264 28.07 -27.77 3.80
CA LEU A 264 26.79 -27.45 4.46
C LEU A 264 25.60 -27.66 3.56
N TRP A 265 25.73 -27.49 2.25
CA TRP A 265 24.64 -27.71 1.31
C TRP A 265 24.06 -29.12 1.45
N GLU A 266 24.95 -30.13 1.44
CA GLU A 266 24.56 -31.53 1.42
C GLU A 266 24.37 -32.15 2.84
N SER A 267 25.06 -31.63 3.86
CA SER A 267 24.95 -32.20 5.22
C SER A 267 23.82 -31.61 6.04
N GLU A 268 23.45 -30.35 5.82
CA GLU A 268 22.51 -29.63 6.68
C GLU A 268 21.37 -28.97 5.91
N VAL A 269 21.68 -28.22 4.86
CA VAL A 269 20.72 -27.30 4.22
C VAL A 269 19.65 -28.06 3.46
N LEU A 270 20.05 -28.95 2.56
CA LEU A 270 19.13 -29.71 1.71
C LEU A 270 18.43 -30.85 2.47
N PRO A 271 19.13 -31.66 3.31
CA PRO A 271 18.46 -32.71 4.06
C PRO A 271 17.37 -32.23 5.02
N ARG A 272 17.47 -31.01 5.53
CA ARG A 272 16.44 -30.44 6.41
C ARG A 272 15.21 -29.93 5.68
N ARG A 273 15.29 -29.73 4.36
CA ARG A 273 14.20 -29.17 3.53
C ARG A 273 13.57 -30.21 2.61
N VAL A 274 14.38 -31.15 2.13
CA VAL A 274 13.98 -32.16 1.14
C VAL A 274 13.90 -33.54 1.77
N PRO A 275 12.73 -34.14 1.87
CA PRO A 275 12.59 -35.50 2.37
C PRO A 275 13.37 -36.49 1.52
N ASN A 276 14.14 -37.39 2.15
CA ASN A 276 14.95 -38.38 1.48
C ASN A 276 15.96 -37.79 0.46
N TYR A 277 16.52 -36.64 0.80
CA TYR A 277 17.56 -36.02 -0.02
C TYR A 277 18.73 -36.97 -0.22
N ALA A 278 19.23 -37.01 -1.45
CA ALA A 278 20.47 -37.71 -1.83
C ALA A 278 21.29 -36.80 -2.76
N PRO A 279 22.65 -36.72 -2.60
CA PRO A 279 23.50 -35.87 -3.42
C PRO A 279 23.27 -36.03 -4.93
N ALA A 280 23.02 -37.24 -5.40
CA ALA A 280 22.72 -37.52 -6.80
C ALA A 280 21.53 -36.70 -7.37
N GLN A 281 20.63 -36.22 -6.53
CA GLN A 281 19.52 -35.35 -6.97
C GLN A 281 20.02 -33.96 -7.35
N LEU A 282 20.98 -33.44 -6.59
CA LEU A 282 21.62 -32.13 -6.89
C LEU A 282 22.51 -32.27 -8.12
N ASP A 283 23.33 -33.34 -8.18
CA ASP A 283 24.17 -33.68 -9.36
C ASP A 283 23.36 -33.74 -10.64
N GLN A 284 22.17 -34.35 -10.58
CA GLN A 284 21.29 -34.45 -11.73
C GLN A 284 20.84 -33.09 -12.25
N LEU A 285 20.44 -32.15 -11.34
CA LEU A 285 20.04 -30.82 -11.76
C LEU A 285 21.21 -30.02 -12.37
N CYS A 286 22.42 -30.22 -11.86
CA CYS A 286 23.64 -29.63 -12.44
C CYS A 286 23.97 -30.28 -13.82
N ALA A 287 23.90 -31.58 -13.91
CA ALA A 287 24.21 -32.31 -15.15
C ALA A 287 23.20 -32.03 -16.29
N THR A 288 21.92 -31.80 -15.97
CA THR A 288 20.92 -31.38 -16.96
C THR A 288 21.04 -29.90 -17.34
N GLY A 289 21.90 -29.14 -16.65
CA GLY A 289 22.08 -27.71 -16.87
C GLY A 289 20.92 -26.86 -16.35
N GLU A 290 20.01 -27.41 -15.58
CA GLU A 290 18.92 -26.66 -14.93
C GLU A 290 19.44 -25.80 -13.79
N LEU A 291 20.41 -26.32 -13.00
CA LEU A 291 21.08 -25.64 -11.93
C LEU A 291 22.54 -25.33 -12.31
N VAL A 292 23.01 -24.17 -11.94
CA VAL A 292 24.42 -23.79 -12.01
C VAL A 292 24.92 -23.43 -10.62
N TRP A 293 26.17 -23.73 -10.34
CA TRP A 293 26.82 -23.28 -9.11
C TRP A 293 27.99 -22.36 -9.47
N VAL A 294 28.24 -21.39 -8.62
CA VAL A 294 29.28 -20.38 -8.81
C VAL A 294 30.10 -20.30 -7.52
N GLY A 295 31.40 -20.30 -7.65
CA GLY A 295 32.32 -20.09 -6.52
C GLY A 295 32.09 -18.73 -5.88
N ALA A 296 32.17 -18.69 -4.54
CA ALA A 296 31.93 -17.50 -3.75
C ALA A 296 32.93 -17.39 -2.58
N GLY A 297 34.19 -17.60 -2.90
CA GLY A 297 35.30 -17.74 -1.94
C GLY A 297 35.70 -19.19 -1.71
N LEU A 298 36.81 -19.40 -1.00
CA LEU A 298 37.37 -20.72 -0.74
C LEU A 298 36.33 -21.65 -0.08
N ASP A 299 36.10 -22.82 -0.68
CA ASP A 299 35.16 -23.85 -0.25
C ASP A 299 33.70 -23.38 -0.13
N ARG A 300 33.33 -22.28 -0.77
CA ARG A 300 31.96 -21.72 -0.76
C ARG A 300 31.41 -21.65 -2.17
N VAL A 301 30.15 -22.02 -2.30
CA VAL A 301 29.41 -21.90 -3.56
C VAL A 301 28.04 -21.29 -3.34
N ALA A 302 27.60 -20.53 -4.32
CA ALA A 302 26.21 -20.14 -4.49
C ALA A 302 25.59 -20.96 -5.64
N VAL A 303 24.32 -21.30 -5.52
CA VAL A 303 23.59 -22.05 -6.53
C VAL A 303 22.51 -21.16 -7.14
N PHE A 304 22.26 -21.33 -8.44
CA PHE A 304 21.25 -20.58 -9.19
C PHE A 304 20.53 -21.50 -10.16
N PHE A 305 19.26 -21.29 -10.39
CA PHE A 305 18.66 -21.81 -11.61
C PHE A 305 19.23 -21.05 -12.80
N ARG A 306 19.51 -21.75 -13.90
CA ARG A 306 20.13 -21.16 -15.09
C ARG A 306 19.32 -19.99 -15.65
N GLU A 307 18.00 -20.06 -15.56
CA GLU A 307 17.08 -19.03 -15.99
C GLU A 307 17.20 -17.73 -15.17
N ASP A 308 17.53 -17.85 -13.86
CA ASP A 308 17.60 -16.73 -12.91
C ASP A 308 19.01 -16.17 -12.76
N ALA A 309 20.04 -16.94 -13.11
CA ALA A 309 21.46 -16.61 -12.86
C ALA A 309 21.87 -15.24 -13.46
N ALA A 310 21.36 -14.90 -14.65
CA ALA A 310 21.67 -13.63 -15.30
C ALA A 310 21.06 -12.42 -14.59
N VAL A 311 19.94 -12.61 -13.88
CA VAL A 311 19.22 -11.54 -13.17
C VAL A 311 19.73 -11.38 -11.75
N LEU A 312 19.98 -12.49 -11.05
CA LEU A 312 20.44 -12.47 -9.66
C LEU A 312 21.91 -12.04 -9.50
N GLY A 313 22.70 -12.12 -10.59
CA GLY A 313 24.08 -11.70 -10.59
C GLY A 313 25.04 -12.67 -9.91
N GLN A 314 26.30 -12.26 -9.82
CA GLN A 314 27.35 -13.03 -9.14
C GLN A 314 27.37 -12.72 -7.64
N PRO A 315 27.74 -13.71 -6.79
CA PRO A 315 27.93 -13.45 -5.37
C PRO A 315 28.98 -12.34 -5.13
N GLU A 316 28.71 -11.43 -4.23
CA GLU A 316 29.65 -10.36 -3.85
C GLU A 316 30.83 -10.91 -3.05
N GLY A 317 32.01 -10.29 -3.20
CA GLY A 317 33.12 -10.42 -2.25
C GLY A 317 34.20 -11.42 -2.62
N THR A 318 34.31 -11.84 -3.87
CA THR A 318 35.46 -12.66 -4.32
C THR A 318 36.58 -11.78 -4.89
N GLU A 319 37.79 -11.90 -4.34
CA GLU A 319 38.97 -11.26 -4.93
C GLU A 319 39.30 -11.95 -6.26
N ARG A 320 39.61 -11.15 -7.26
CA ARG A 320 40.03 -11.67 -8.57
C ARG A 320 41.46 -12.16 -8.48
N PRO A 321 41.73 -13.47 -8.71
CA PRO A 321 43.07 -13.98 -8.67
C PRO A 321 43.90 -13.43 -9.84
N GLU A 322 45.16 -13.09 -9.57
CA GLU A 322 46.08 -12.51 -10.54
C GLU A 322 47.27 -13.45 -10.79
N GLY A 323 47.74 -13.53 -12.03
CA GLY A 323 48.89 -14.32 -12.43
C GLY A 323 48.81 -14.79 -13.86
N GLU A 324 50.00 -15.09 -14.43
CA GLU A 324 50.13 -15.52 -15.86
C GLU A 324 49.31 -16.79 -16.17
N ALA A 325 49.25 -17.74 -15.24
CA ALA A 325 48.45 -18.95 -15.40
C ALA A 325 46.98 -18.66 -15.46
N HIS A 326 46.48 -17.77 -14.57
CA HIS A 326 45.06 -17.34 -14.53
C HIS A 326 44.67 -16.64 -15.84
N ASP A 327 45.50 -15.75 -16.35
CA ASP A 327 45.23 -15.01 -17.57
C ASP A 327 45.15 -15.89 -18.79
N ARG A 328 46.05 -16.87 -18.89
CA ARG A 328 46.03 -17.89 -19.96
C ARG A 328 44.79 -18.77 -19.93
N ILE A 329 44.38 -19.19 -18.72
CA ILE A 329 43.14 -19.97 -18.54
C ILE A 329 41.90 -19.14 -18.91
N ARG A 330 41.82 -17.88 -18.47
CA ARG A 330 40.74 -16.96 -18.85
C ARG A 330 40.67 -16.77 -20.36
N GLU A 331 41.80 -16.58 -21.02
CA GLU A 331 41.88 -16.38 -22.46
C GLU A 331 41.43 -17.63 -23.25
N ALA A 332 41.76 -18.83 -22.78
CA ALA A 332 41.36 -20.07 -23.37
C ALA A 332 39.83 -20.26 -23.20
N LEU A 333 39.30 -20.18 -21.97
CA LEU A 333 37.91 -20.44 -21.66
C LEU A 333 36.97 -19.33 -22.16
N ALA A 334 37.46 -18.11 -22.42
CA ALA A 334 36.69 -17.08 -23.08
C ALA A 334 36.35 -17.40 -24.55
N LYS A 335 37.09 -18.27 -25.20
CA LYS A 335 36.87 -18.70 -26.60
C LYS A 335 35.86 -19.83 -26.67
N SER A 336 36.02 -20.83 -25.81
CA SER A 336 35.17 -22.03 -25.77
C SER A 336 35.31 -22.76 -24.43
N ALA A 337 34.30 -23.54 -24.06
CA ALA A 337 34.44 -24.54 -22.99
C ALA A 337 35.41 -25.63 -23.46
N GLU A 338 36.34 -25.99 -22.59
CA GLU A 338 37.39 -26.96 -22.88
C GLU A 338 37.42 -28.08 -21.84
N PHE A 339 37.80 -29.30 -22.28
CA PHE A 339 38.13 -30.38 -21.37
C PHE A 339 39.54 -30.19 -20.79
N TRP A 340 39.80 -30.81 -19.66
CA TRP A 340 41.06 -30.64 -18.94
C TRP A 340 42.31 -30.78 -19.80
N PHE A 341 42.38 -31.81 -20.65
CA PHE A 341 43.54 -32.01 -21.51
C PHE A 341 43.65 -30.96 -22.61
N ASP A 342 42.50 -30.56 -23.18
CA ASP A 342 42.47 -29.49 -24.20
C ASP A 342 42.88 -28.16 -23.62
N LEU A 343 42.50 -27.88 -22.36
CA LEU A 343 42.88 -26.70 -21.64
C LEU A 343 44.40 -26.64 -21.37
N LEU A 344 45.03 -27.76 -21.02
CA LEU A 344 46.50 -27.84 -20.89
C LEU A 344 47.21 -27.56 -22.21
N ASP A 345 46.70 -28.18 -23.31
CA ASP A 345 47.29 -27.98 -24.64
C ASP A 345 47.10 -26.55 -25.15
N SER A 346 45.93 -25.94 -24.96
CA SER A 346 45.62 -24.60 -25.46
C SER A 346 46.35 -23.52 -24.68
N THR A 347 46.55 -23.71 -23.36
CA THR A 347 47.27 -22.76 -22.49
C THR A 347 48.76 -22.94 -22.47
N GLY A 348 49.24 -24.13 -22.82
CA GLY A 348 50.64 -24.51 -22.71
C GLY A 348 51.14 -24.60 -21.26
N LEU A 349 50.25 -24.74 -20.29
CA LEU A 349 50.58 -24.92 -18.88
C LEU A 349 50.73 -26.41 -18.56
N ASP A 350 51.61 -26.71 -17.63
CA ASP A 350 51.62 -28.05 -17.03
C ASP A 350 50.50 -28.19 -15.98
N ALA A 351 50.21 -29.43 -15.63
CA ALA A 351 49.10 -29.72 -14.70
C ALA A 351 49.36 -29.20 -13.28
N GLU A 352 50.62 -29.03 -12.88
CA GLU A 352 51.02 -28.52 -11.55
C GLU A 352 50.76 -27.03 -11.42
N ALA A 353 50.96 -26.26 -12.48
CA ALA A 353 50.62 -24.83 -12.53
C ALA A 353 49.16 -24.56 -12.86
N ALA A 354 48.56 -25.34 -13.75
CA ALA A 354 47.20 -25.09 -14.21
C ALA A 354 46.13 -25.45 -13.17
N LEU A 355 46.27 -26.52 -12.39
CA LEU A 355 45.24 -26.98 -11.47
C LEU A 355 44.98 -26.01 -10.32
N PRO A 356 46.00 -25.51 -9.62
CA PRO A 356 45.76 -24.50 -8.58
C PRO A 356 45.12 -23.20 -9.13
N ALA A 357 45.64 -22.69 -10.26
CA ALA A 357 45.11 -21.48 -10.88
C ALA A 357 43.65 -21.65 -11.33
N LEU A 358 43.30 -22.83 -11.89
CA LEU A 358 41.90 -23.13 -12.25
C LEU A 358 40.97 -23.14 -11.03
N TRP A 359 41.40 -23.79 -9.92
CA TRP A 359 40.60 -23.79 -8.69
C TRP A 359 40.48 -22.39 -8.06
N GLU A 360 41.49 -21.55 -8.13
CA GLU A 360 41.38 -20.16 -7.68
C GLU A 360 40.35 -19.37 -8.49
N LEU A 361 40.33 -19.57 -9.84
CA LEU A 361 39.32 -18.97 -10.71
C LEU A 361 37.91 -19.54 -10.44
N VAL A 362 37.80 -20.83 -10.14
CA VAL A 362 36.52 -21.45 -9.75
C VAL A 362 36.02 -20.86 -8.45
N TRP A 363 36.86 -20.73 -7.41
CA TRP A 363 36.46 -20.14 -6.14
C TRP A 363 36.20 -18.64 -6.23
N ALA A 364 36.80 -17.95 -7.19
CA ALA A 364 36.51 -16.57 -7.50
C ALA A 364 35.20 -16.37 -8.28
N GLY A 365 34.56 -17.45 -8.73
CA GLY A 365 33.33 -17.40 -9.51
C GLY A 365 33.52 -16.99 -10.97
N GLU A 366 34.74 -17.00 -11.47
CA GLU A 366 35.06 -16.66 -12.87
C GLU A 366 34.88 -17.87 -13.81
N VAL A 367 35.01 -19.09 -13.29
CA VAL A 367 34.85 -20.35 -14.00
C VAL A 367 33.90 -21.26 -13.24
N THR A 368 33.04 -21.99 -13.96
CA THR A 368 32.02 -22.89 -13.41
C THR A 368 31.99 -24.18 -14.19
#